data_149f4f9f36e06871a47b05d79823aa89
#
_entry.id   149f4f9f36e06871a47b05d79823aa89
#
_cell.length_a   1.000
_cell.length_b   1.000
_cell.length_c   1.000
_cell.angle_alpha   90.00
_cell.angle_beta   90.00
_cell.angle_gamma   90.00
#
_symmetry.space_group_name_H-M   'P 1'
#
loop_
_entity.id
_entity.type
_entity.pdbx_description
1 polymer ?
#
loop_
_entity_poly.entity_id
_entity_poly.type
_entity_poly.pdbx_seq_one_letter_code
_entity_poly.pdbx_strand_id
1 'polypeptide(L)'
;MLKEELQKKLVDKIILDTNPAFVILFGSFAKGTTHDESDIDLAYFSDKKLSSYERFMLASKLAAIAGREVDLVDIKQIDTVFTMQIFEQGNPLYIHDENEFICQKMRAYSMYATLSEQRATIINAIKERGSVFGNE
;
A
#
# COMPACT_ATOMS: atom_id res chain seq x y z
N MET A 1 0.22 -3.62 18.67
CA MET A 1 -0.39 -2.40 18.12
C MET A 1 0.58 -1.24 18.17
N LEU A 2 0.56 -0.40 17.17
CA LEU A 2 1.47 0.74 17.10
C LEU A 2 0.97 1.87 17.99
N LYS A 3 1.82 2.34 18.89
CA LYS A 3 1.44 3.42 19.83
C LYS A 3 1.19 4.73 19.10
N GLU A 4 0.21 5.50 19.53
CA GLU A 4 -0.15 6.78 18.92
C GLU A 4 1.03 7.75 18.83
N GLU A 5 1.84 7.81 19.89
CA GLU A 5 3.00 8.68 19.92
C GLU A 5 4.00 8.32 18.83
N LEU A 6 4.25 7.03 18.63
CA LEU A 6 5.14 6.56 17.58
C LEU A 6 4.53 6.81 16.21
N GLN A 7 3.23 6.54 16.03
CA GLN A 7 2.53 6.85 14.78
C GLN A 7 2.72 8.31 14.39
N LYS A 8 2.55 9.20 15.34
CA LYS A 8 2.69 10.63 15.11
C LYS A 8 4.11 10.99 14.67
N LYS A 9 5.11 10.43 15.32
CA LYS A 9 6.51 10.70 14.96
C LYS A 9 6.84 10.23 13.54
N LEU A 10 6.36 9.05 13.18
CA LEU A 10 6.58 8.50 11.84
C LEU A 10 5.86 9.35 10.79
N VAL A 11 4.61 9.69 11.04
CA VAL A 11 3.81 10.50 10.12
C VAL A 11 4.43 11.89 9.96
N ASP A 12 4.83 12.53 11.04
CA ASP A 12 5.45 13.87 11.00
C ASP A 12 6.69 13.87 10.12
N LYS A 13 7.51 12.81 10.20
CA LYS A 13 8.70 12.70 9.37
C LYS A 13 8.35 12.53 7.89
N ILE A 14 7.34 11.73 7.60
CA ILE A 14 6.87 11.54 6.22
C ILE A 14 6.29 12.85 5.67
N ILE A 15 5.54 13.58 6.47
CA ILE A 15 5.00 14.88 6.09
C ILE A 15 6.13 15.85 5.74
N LEU A 16 7.15 15.89 6.56
CA LEU A 16 8.27 16.80 6.37
C LEU A 16 9.00 16.53 5.05
N ASP A 17 9.19 15.26 4.70
CA ASP A 17 9.98 14.88 3.54
C ASP A 17 9.17 14.75 2.24
N THR A 18 7.88 14.45 2.31
CA THR A 18 7.09 14.17 1.11
C THR A 18 5.85 15.05 0.93
N ASN A 19 5.39 15.73 1.99
CA ASN A 19 4.16 16.50 1.97
C ASN A 19 3.00 15.68 1.35
N PRO A 20 2.65 14.53 1.93
CA PRO A 20 1.72 13.60 1.30
C PRO A 20 0.28 14.03 1.43
N ALA A 21 -0.57 13.57 0.49
CA ALA A 21 -2.02 13.72 0.62
C ALA A 21 -2.56 12.80 1.71
N PHE A 22 -1.95 11.61 1.87
CA PHE A 22 -2.33 10.68 2.94
C PHE A 22 -1.24 9.64 3.17
N VAL A 23 -1.32 9.00 4.35
CA VAL A 23 -0.41 7.93 4.77
C VAL A 23 -1.24 6.80 5.36
N ILE A 24 -0.97 5.57 4.96
CA ILE A 24 -1.69 4.37 5.40
C ILE A 24 -0.73 3.39 6.05
N LEU A 25 -1.10 2.89 7.23
CA LEU A 25 -0.42 1.76 7.87
C LEU A 25 -1.06 0.48 7.35
N PHE A 26 -0.26 -0.45 6.86
CA PHE A 26 -0.78 -1.73 6.37
C PHE A 26 0.05 -2.89 6.93
N GLY A 27 -0.18 -4.10 6.45
CA GLY A 27 0.53 -5.27 6.93
C GLY A 27 0.12 -5.70 8.33
N SER A 28 1.03 -6.34 9.04
CA SER A 28 0.72 -6.97 10.33
C SER A 28 0.31 -5.98 11.41
N PHE A 29 0.89 -4.79 11.44
CA PHE A 29 0.51 -3.77 12.44
C PHE A 29 -0.92 -3.26 12.21
N ALA A 30 -1.38 -3.19 10.98
CA ALA A 30 -2.76 -2.81 10.69
C ALA A 30 -3.73 -3.92 11.06
N LYS A 31 -3.33 -5.19 10.90
CA LYS A 31 -4.16 -6.36 11.18
C LYS A 31 -4.15 -6.79 12.64
N GLY A 32 -3.25 -6.25 13.44
CA GLY A 32 -3.09 -6.66 14.84
C GLY A 32 -2.43 -8.03 15.01
N THR A 33 -1.72 -8.51 13.99
CA THR A 33 -1.03 -9.81 14.02
C THR A 33 0.46 -9.65 14.24
N THR A 34 0.86 -8.63 14.98
CA THR A 34 2.26 -8.29 15.20
C THR A 34 2.93 -9.25 16.18
N HIS A 35 4.25 -9.39 16.00
CA HIS A 35 5.14 -10.02 16.96
C HIS A 35 6.43 -9.18 17.04
N ASP A 36 7.36 -9.56 17.89
CA ASP A 36 8.55 -8.74 18.19
C ASP A 36 9.38 -8.38 16.97
N GLU A 37 9.37 -9.23 15.94
CA GLU A 37 10.14 -9.01 14.71
C GLU A 37 9.31 -8.44 13.55
N SER A 38 8.06 -8.07 13.80
CA SER A 38 7.21 -7.52 12.75
C SER A 38 7.75 -6.20 12.23
N ASP A 39 7.78 -6.04 10.91
CA ASP A 39 8.11 -4.79 10.25
C ASP A 39 6.92 -3.85 10.28
N ILE A 40 7.20 -2.56 10.23
CA ILE A 40 6.15 -1.54 10.07
C ILE A 40 6.04 -1.25 8.58
N ASP A 41 4.83 -1.42 8.04
CA ASP A 41 4.56 -1.19 6.62
C ASP A 41 3.73 0.08 6.46
N LEU A 42 4.30 1.07 5.78
CA LEU A 42 3.67 2.36 5.55
C LEU A 42 3.60 2.66 4.05
N ALA A 43 2.46 3.19 3.61
CA ALA A 43 2.26 3.65 2.25
C ALA A 43 1.91 5.12 2.27
N TYR A 44 2.42 5.87 1.30
CA TYR A 44 2.12 7.29 1.18
C TYR A 44 1.74 7.63 -0.26
N PHE A 45 0.98 8.70 -0.42
CA PHE A 45 0.63 9.25 -1.72
C PHE A 45 0.99 10.73 -1.72
N SER A 46 1.91 11.12 -2.61
CA SER A 46 2.41 12.48 -2.68
C SER A 46 2.70 12.87 -4.13
N ASP A 47 2.55 14.15 -4.43
CA ASP A 47 2.97 14.69 -5.73
C ASP A 47 4.48 14.76 -5.85
N LYS A 48 5.18 14.80 -4.72
CA LYS A 48 6.64 14.82 -4.72
C LYS A 48 7.17 13.42 -5.04
N LYS A 49 7.95 13.33 -6.11
CA LYS A 49 8.56 12.07 -6.50
C LYS A 49 9.91 11.91 -5.81
N LEU A 50 10.04 10.86 -5.01
CA LEU A 50 11.32 10.47 -4.43
C LEU A 50 11.98 9.43 -5.33
N SER A 51 13.30 9.54 -5.47
CA SER A 51 14.07 8.46 -6.10
C SER A 51 14.06 7.24 -5.17
N SER A 52 14.44 6.08 -5.71
CA SER A 52 14.57 4.87 -4.90
C SER A 52 15.53 5.08 -3.74
N TYR A 53 16.62 5.80 -3.98
CA TYR A 53 17.58 6.12 -2.93
C TYR A 53 16.99 7.03 -1.85
N GLU A 54 16.28 8.08 -2.25
CA GLU A 54 15.67 9.01 -1.31
C GLU A 54 14.61 8.29 -0.46
N ARG A 55 13.80 7.42 -1.07
CA ARG A 55 12.80 6.63 -0.34
C ARG A 55 13.47 5.66 0.63
N PHE A 56 14.56 5.02 0.20
CA PHE A 56 15.34 4.14 1.06
C PHE A 56 15.89 4.90 2.27
N MET A 57 16.44 6.09 2.05
CA MET A 57 16.96 6.90 3.14
C MET A 57 15.88 7.34 4.10
N LEU A 58 14.71 7.71 3.59
CA LEU A 58 13.58 8.05 4.45
C LEU A 58 13.13 6.84 5.27
N ALA A 59 13.00 5.67 4.65
CA ALA A 59 12.65 4.44 5.36
C ALA A 59 13.65 4.13 6.47
N SER A 60 14.94 4.34 6.22
CA SER A 60 15.99 4.13 7.21
C SER A 60 15.86 5.08 8.40
N LYS A 61 15.49 6.34 8.14
CA LYS A 61 15.24 7.31 9.21
C LYS A 61 14.02 6.93 10.03
N LEU A 62 12.97 6.46 9.37
CA LEU A 62 11.77 5.97 10.05
C LEU A 62 12.09 4.75 10.91
N ALA A 63 12.91 3.84 10.40
CA ALA A 63 13.35 2.67 11.15
C ALA A 63 14.11 3.08 12.42
N ALA A 64 14.96 4.08 12.34
CA ALA A 64 15.69 4.60 13.49
C ALA A 64 14.73 5.17 14.55
N ILE A 65 13.66 5.86 14.11
CA ILE A 65 12.65 6.41 15.02
C ILE A 65 11.86 5.28 15.68
N ALA A 66 11.52 4.25 14.91
CA ALA A 66 10.65 3.16 15.37
C ALA A 66 11.38 2.08 16.16
N GLY A 67 12.70 1.97 15.98
CA GLY A 67 13.47 0.89 16.59
C GLY A 67 13.21 -0.46 15.96
N ARG A 68 12.72 -0.50 14.72
CA ARG A 68 12.49 -1.71 13.94
C ARG A 68 12.43 -1.36 12.47
N GLU A 69 12.46 -2.37 11.61
CA GLU A 69 12.43 -2.15 10.17
C GLU A 69 11.13 -1.48 9.73
N VAL A 70 11.25 -0.56 8.78
CA VAL A 70 10.10 0.14 8.20
C VAL A 70 10.18 0.00 6.67
N ASP A 71 9.11 -0.56 6.09
CA ASP A 71 8.94 -0.59 4.64
C ASP A 71 8.07 0.60 4.24
N LEU A 72 8.61 1.45 3.38
CA LEU A 72 7.91 2.64 2.91
C LEU A 72 7.61 2.50 1.43
N VAL A 73 6.34 2.52 1.09
CA VAL A 73 5.83 2.27 -0.26
C VAL A 73 5.20 3.53 -0.83
N ASP A 74 5.56 3.84 -2.08
CA ASP A 74 4.91 4.90 -2.85
C ASP A 74 3.74 4.29 -3.62
N ILE A 75 2.52 4.68 -3.29
CA ILE A 75 1.30 4.12 -3.89
C ILE A 75 1.29 4.30 -5.42
N LYS A 76 1.95 5.33 -5.93
CA LYS A 76 2.03 5.57 -7.38
C LYS A 76 2.93 4.58 -8.12
N GLN A 77 3.73 3.79 -7.41
CA GLN A 77 4.73 2.92 -8.01
C GLN A 77 4.45 1.43 -7.79
N ILE A 78 3.33 1.07 -7.21
CA ILE A 78 2.95 -0.32 -6.96
C ILE A 78 1.83 -0.75 -7.89
N ASP A 79 1.64 -2.07 -8.00
CA ASP A 79 0.63 -2.63 -8.90
C ASP A 79 -0.80 -2.48 -8.35
N THR A 80 -1.76 -2.82 -9.21
CA THR A 80 -3.18 -2.69 -8.91
C THR A 80 -3.62 -3.56 -7.73
N VAL A 81 -3.13 -4.79 -7.66
CA VAL A 81 -3.53 -5.73 -6.60
C VAL A 81 -3.01 -5.24 -5.25
N PHE A 82 -1.76 -4.85 -5.19
CA PHE A 82 -1.15 -4.36 -3.96
C PHE A 82 -1.82 -3.07 -3.49
N THR A 83 -2.08 -2.16 -4.43
CA THR A 83 -2.77 -0.89 -4.12
C THR A 83 -4.14 -1.16 -3.48
N MET A 84 -4.92 -2.05 -4.07
CA MET A 84 -6.25 -2.38 -3.57
C MET A 84 -6.18 -3.01 -2.16
N GLN A 85 -5.21 -3.90 -1.95
CA GLN A 85 -5.00 -4.52 -0.64
C GLN A 85 -4.69 -3.48 0.44
N ILE A 86 -3.85 -2.49 0.12
CA ILE A 86 -3.51 -1.43 1.05
C ILE A 86 -4.76 -0.63 1.44
N PHE A 87 -5.58 -0.24 0.47
CA PHE A 87 -6.79 0.52 0.76
C PHE A 87 -7.82 -0.30 1.52
N GLU A 88 -7.96 -1.58 1.21
CA GLU A 88 -8.96 -2.43 1.85
C GLU A 88 -8.58 -2.82 3.28
N GLN A 89 -7.33 -3.20 3.49
CA GLN A 89 -6.89 -3.77 4.76
C GLN A 89 -6.11 -2.79 5.62
N GLY A 90 -5.64 -1.69 5.04
CA GLY A 90 -4.83 -0.72 5.75
C GLY A 90 -5.63 0.21 6.64
N ASN A 91 -4.91 0.88 7.52
CA ASN A 91 -5.47 1.84 8.46
C ASN A 91 -4.88 3.23 8.14
N PRO A 92 -5.70 4.19 7.67
CA PRO A 92 -5.18 5.54 7.41
C PRO A 92 -4.70 6.20 8.69
N LEU A 93 -3.45 6.64 8.70
CA LEU A 93 -2.88 7.35 9.84
C LEU A 93 -2.97 8.86 9.67
N TYR A 94 -3.03 9.34 8.44
CA TYR A 94 -3.01 10.77 8.13
C TYR A 94 -3.70 10.99 6.79
N ILE A 95 -4.65 11.90 6.77
CA ILE A 95 -5.32 12.31 5.54
C ILE A 95 -5.33 13.84 5.53
N HIS A 96 -4.51 14.41 4.64
CA HIS A 96 -4.47 15.85 4.43
C HIS A 96 -5.49 16.28 3.38
N ASP A 97 -5.66 15.47 2.35
CA ASP A 97 -6.59 15.73 1.25
C ASP A 97 -7.56 14.56 1.12
N GLU A 98 -8.75 14.73 1.70
CA GLU A 98 -9.78 13.68 1.69
C GLU A 98 -10.27 13.36 0.29
N ASN A 99 -10.39 14.38 -0.57
CA ASN A 99 -10.83 14.16 -1.95
C ASN A 99 -9.83 13.26 -2.68
N GLU A 100 -8.54 13.51 -2.51
CA GLU A 100 -7.51 12.69 -3.14
C GLU A 100 -7.53 11.27 -2.58
N PHE A 101 -7.71 11.13 -1.27
CA PHE A 101 -7.80 9.81 -0.65
C PHE A 101 -8.96 9.00 -1.22
N ILE A 102 -10.14 9.60 -1.29
CA ILE A 102 -11.34 8.95 -1.81
C ILE A 102 -11.16 8.63 -3.29
N CYS A 103 -10.65 9.56 -4.09
CA CYS A 103 -10.43 9.34 -5.51
C CYS A 103 -9.46 8.19 -5.77
N GLN A 104 -8.36 8.14 -5.04
CA GLN A 104 -7.38 7.08 -5.22
C GLN A 104 -7.92 5.73 -4.76
N LYS A 105 -8.70 5.71 -3.69
CA LYS A 105 -9.35 4.50 -3.19
C LYS A 105 -10.34 3.96 -4.23
N MET A 106 -11.20 4.82 -4.76
CA MET A 106 -12.17 4.42 -5.78
C MET A 106 -11.48 3.96 -7.06
N ARG A 107 -10.42 4.64 -7.45
CA ARG A 107 -9.62 4.25 -8.61
C ARG A 107 -9.01 2.85 -8.41
N ALA A 108 -8.47 2.59 -7.23
CA ALA A 108 -7.89 1.29 -6.91
C ALA A 108 -8.92 0.17 -7.03
N TYR A 109 -10.10 0.36 -6.46
CA TYR A 109 -11.17 -0.63 -6.56
C TYR A 109 -11.65 -0.82 -8.00
N SER A 110 -11.81 0.26 -8.75
CA SER A 110 -12.23 0.21 -10.14
C SER A 110 -11.22 -0.54 -11.02
N MET A 111 -9.94 -0.23 -10.85
CA MET A 111 -8.88 -0.91 -11.61
C MET A 111 -8.78 -2.39 -11.23
N TYR A 112 -8.98 -2.71 -9.96
CA TYR A 112 -8.99 -4.09 -9.50
C TYR A 112 -10.17 -4.86 -10.09
N ALA A 113 -11.35 -4.27 -10.12
CA ALA A 113 -12.54 -4.88 -10.72
C ALA A 113 -12.32 -5.17 -12.22
N THR A 114 -11.74 -4.21 -12.94
CA THR A 114 -11.41 -4.39 -14.36
C THR A 114 -10.41 -5.53 -14.55
N LEU A 115 -9.39 -5.58 -13.73
CA LEU A 115 -8.39 -6.65 -13.78
C LEU A 115 -9.02 -8.02 -13.51
N SER A 116 -9.91 -8.10 -12.54
CA SER A 116 -10.62 -9.34 -12.21
C SER A 116 -11.52 -9.79 -13.35
N GLU A 117 -12.20 -8.87 -14.03
CA GLU A 117 -13.02 -9.18 -15.20
C GLU A 117 -12.16 -9.70 -16.34
N GLN A 118 -11.02 -9.08 -16.60
CA GLN A 118 -10.09 -9.52 -17.64
C GLN A 118 -9.56 -10.92 -17.34
N ARG A 119 -9.21 -11.19 -16.10
CA ARG A 119 -8.74 -12.52 -15.67
C ARG A 119 -9.84 -13.56 -15.84
N ALA A 120 -11.06 -13.25 -15.47
CA ALA A 120 -12.19 -14.17 -15.64
C ALA A 120 -12.41 -14.51 -17.12
N THR A 121 -12.33 -13.51 -17.99
CA THR A 121 -12.47 -13.71 -19.44
C THR A 121 -11.38 -14.63 -19.98
N ILE A 122 -10.14 -14.41 -19.58
CA ILE A 122 -9.00 -15.24 -19.98
C ILE A 122 -9.16 -16.67 -19.49
N ILE A 123 -9.55 -16.84 -18.21
CA ILE A 123 -9.75 -18.17 -17.61
C ILE A 123 -10.85 -18.92 -18.33
N ASN A 124 -11.96 -18.25 -18.65
CA ASN A 124 -13.05 -18.87 -19.39
C ASN A 124 -12.62 -19.31 -20.79
N ALA A 125 -11.86 -18.47 -21.47
CA ALA A 125 -11.30 -18.81 -22.79
C ALA A 125 -10.37 -20.03 -22.71
N ILE A 126 -9.55 -20.09 -21.67
CA ILE A 126 -8.67 -21.23 -21.43
C ILE A 126 -9.47 -22.50 -21.17
N LYS A 127 -10.53 -22.43 -20.38
CA LYS A 127 -11.39 -23.57 -20.07
C LYS A 127 -12.07 -24.12 -21.34
N GLU A 128 -12.54 -23.22 -22.20
CA GLU A 128 -13.13 -23.63 -23.48
C GLU A 128 -12.11 -24.33 -24.36
N ARG A 129 -10.90 -23.80 -24.44
CA ARG A 129 -9.81 -24.40 -25.20
C ARG A 129 -9.29 -25.68 -24.54
N GLY A 130 -9.28 -25.69 -23.22
CA GLY A 130 -8.87 -26.86 -22.44
C GLY A 130 -9.69 -28.09 -22.75
N SER A 131 -10.97 -27.92 -23.02
CA SER A 131 -11.85 -29.04 -23.39
C SER A 131 -11.46 -29.65 -24.76
N VAL A 132 -10.77 -28.87 -25.59
CA VAL A 132 -10.26 -29.34 -26.89
C VAL A 132 -8.96 -30.13 -26.72
N PHE A 133 -8.16 -29.74 -25.79
CA PHE A 133 -6.87 -30.38 -25.55
C PHE A 133 -6.97 -31.59 -24.63
N GLY A 134 -7.94 -31.62 -23.78
CA GLY A 134 -8.04 -32.57 -22.77
C GLY A 134 -8.68 -33.82 -23.09
N ASN A 135 -8.94 -33.59 -23.17
CA ASN A 135 -9.43 -34.30 -22.91
C ASN A 135 -9.73 -34.87 -23.18
N GLU A 136 -9.69 -34.61 -23.51
CA GLU A 136 -9.90 -34.82 -23.68
C GLU A 136 -9.95 -35.36 -23.26
#